data_b74178b9d74efb0ce1b119b080973489
#
_entry.id   b74178b9d74efb0ce1b119b080973489
#
_cell.length_a   1.000
_cell.length_b   1.000
_cell.length_c   1.000
_cell.angle_alpha   90.00
_cell.angle_beta   90.00
_cell.angle_gamma   90.00
#
_symmetry.space_group_name_H-M   'P 1'
#
loop_
_entity.id
_entity.type
_entity.pdbx_description
1 polymer ?
#
loop_
_entity_poly.entity_id
_entity_poly.type
_entity_poly.pdbx_seq_one_letter_code
_entity_poly.pdbx_strand_id
1 'polypeptide(L)'
;MHIGSGEIYEPTGYVIEKILQPSGKEIDALYEFDTMALYEILSETDKEKFRDLVEASDENGLIKMQNFIFAHKKQGRQVAYKIVKVSPNAAQEYYDKIGKVVQKESGKNNVINQLEIYKCVSNKNQKKDSAILTGSSLKGAISTAYQELLVKEGIKYHDVRDLLLSPSDGNPFKNLLISDSGGLASEIYSTVNVKRKLKNNDMKYNDSLSTRLESIVSNATCEIPLSIKQNSNKEPLDINRLIKACNDHYEPIFRSLFNDDGVLKCLSKNYFYESYKDFSRSDLAPNQFLLRVGRHSGARAVTIGGEIEMKGVGKNHIIKKAETTIWLAKVEDQIEAGCVPFGWLLCEINEIKS
;
A
#
# COMPACT_ATOMS: atom_id res chain seq x y z
N MET A 1 4.78 -1.36 0.96
CA MET A 1 3.52 -2.10 0.70
C MET A 1 2.38 -1.51 1.51
N HIS A 2 1.21 -1.27 0.91
CA HIS A 2 0.02 -0.74 1.59
C HIS A 2 -1.07 -1.80 1.68
N ILE A 3 -1.36 -2.27 2.89
CA ILE A 3 -2.53 -3.08 3.20
C ILE A 3 -3.54 -2.15 3.87
N GLY A 4 -4.56 -1.73 3.13
CA GLY A 4 -5.50 -0.72 3.60
C GLY A 4 -6.42 -1.23 4.70
N SER A 5 -6.59 -0.45 5.76
CA SER A 5 -7.55 -0.71 6.83
C SER A 5 -8.98 -0.28 6.49
N GLY A 6 -9.15 0.52 5.45
CA GLY A 6 -10.38 1.24 5.16
C GLY A 6 -10.51 2.57 5.92
N GLU A 7 -9.60 2.86 6.84
CA GLU A 7 -9.54 4.11 7.62
C GLU A 7 -8.60 5.12 6.97
N ILE A 8 -8.76 6.41 7.32
CA ILE A 8 -7.88 7.51 6.92
C ILE A 8 -7.36 8.26 8.15
N TYR A 9 -6.24 8.96 7.98
CA TYR A 9 -5.84 10.03 8.88
C TYR A 9 -6.65 11.27 8.51
N GLU A 10 -7.51 11.68 9.41
CA GLU A 10 -8.32 12.90 9.24
C GLU A 10 -7.44 14.14 9.39
N PRO A 11 -7.52 15.15 8.50
CA PRO A 11 -6.67 16.34 8.56
C PRO A 11 -6.82 17.19 9.81
N THR A 12 -7.85 16.97 10.60
CA THR A 12 -8.06 17.61 11.89
C THR A 12 -7.59 16.76 13.08
N GLY A 13 -7.14 15.53 12.82
CA GLY A 13 -6.68 14.56 13.82
C GLY A 13 -5.17 14.28 13.74
N TYR A 14 -4.40 15.03 12.95
CA TYR A 14 -2.95 14.88 12.89
C TYR A 14 -2.22 16.17 12.55
N VAL A 15 -0.94 16.19 12.86
CA VAL A 15 0.01 17.20 12.37
C VAL A 15 1.26 16.51 11.85
N ILE A 16 1.93 17.12 10.86
CA ILE A 16 3.26 16.71 10.43
C ILE A 16 4.26 17.75 10.92
N GLU A 17 5.33 17.27 11.56
CA GLU A 17 6.44 18.09 12.04
C GLU A 17 7.78 17.41 11.76
N LYS A 18 8.81 18.24 11.61
CA LYS A 18 10.20 17.79 11.59
C LYS A 18 10.64 17.36 12.99
N ILE A 19 11.30 16.23 13.06
CA ILE A 19 11.94 15.74 14.28
C ILE A 19 13.42 15.46 14.02
N LEU A 20 14.25 15.80 15.01
CA LEU A 20 15.65 15.44 14.99
C LEU A 20 15.80 14.01 15.55
N GLN A 21 16.35 13.12 14.74
CA GLN A 21 16.69 11.77 15.17
C GLN A 21 17.98 11.78 16.05
N PRO A 22 18.20 10.75 16.85
CA PRO A 22 19.45 10.59 17.59
C PRO A 22 20.72 10.62 16.72
N SER A 23 20.58 10.27 15.44
CA SER A 23 21.63 10.34 14.42
C SER A 23 21.97 11.77 13.97
N GLY A 24 21.25 12.80 14.45
CA GLY A 24 21.36 14.18 13.97
C GLY A 24 20.62 14.47 12.66
N LYS A 25 19.95 13.48 12.06
CA LYS A 25 19.16 13.68 10.83
C LYS A 25 17.75 14.18 11.16
N GLU A 26 17.32 15.23 10.48
CA GLU A 26 15.91 15.65 10.51
C GLU A 26 15.08 14.76 9.60
N ILE A 27 13.93 14.33 10.10
CA ILE A 27 12.89 13.62 9.34
C ILE A 27 11.53 14.23 9.62
N ASP A 28 10.61 14.11 8.67
CA ASP A 28 9.22 14.46 8.88
C ASP A 28 8.46 13.28 9.52
N ALA A 29 7.59 13.58 10.46
CA ALA A 29 6.73 12.59 11.12
C ALA A 29 5.31 13.14 11.30
N LEU A 30 4.33 12.27 11.05
CA LEU A 30 2.94 12.48 11.38
C LEU A 30 2.71 12.08 12.83
N TYR A 31 2.03 12.95 13.55
CA TYR A 31 1.56 12.76 14.93
C TYR A 31 0.04 12.70 14.89
N GLU A 32 -0.52 11.51 15.09
CA GLU A 32 -1.96 11.30 15.18
C GLU A 32 -2.42 11.44 16.62
N PHE A 33 -3.49 12.19 16.84
CA PHE A 33 -4.09 12.44 18.14
C PHE A 33 -5.61 12.47 18.07
N ASP A 34 -6.23 12.25 19.22
CA ASP A 34 -7.66 12.53 19.40
C ASP A 34 -7.85 14.05 19.53
N THR A 35 -8.78 14.60 18.74
CA THR A 35 -9.06 16.03 18.74
C THR A 35 -9.59 16.50 20.10
N MET A 36 -10.30 15.65 20.86
CA MET A 36 -10.73 15.96 22.22
C MET A 36 -9.58 15.99 23.22
N ALA A 37 -8.62 15.05 23.08
CA ALA A 37 -7.39 15.08 23.90
C ALA A 37 -6.57 16.35 23.65
N LEU A 38 -6.52 16.83 22.39
CA LEU A 38 -5.93 18.14 22.09
C LEU A 38 -6.70 19.26 22.79
N TYR A 39 -8.04 19.28 22.66
CA TYR A 39 -8.90 20.29 23.28
C TYR A 39 -8.68 20.40 24.79
N GLU A 40 -8.53 19.29 25.50
CA GLU A 40 -8.34 19.26 26.95
C GLU A 40 -7.12 20.05 27.43
N ILE A 41 -6.04 20.04 26.65
CA ILE A 41 -4.77 20.69 27.01
C ILE A 41 -4.61 22.12 26.47
N LEU A 42 -5.59 22.64 25.71
CA LEU A 42 -5.59 24.01 25.23
C LEU A 42 -5.84 25.02 26.39
N SER A 43 -5.39 26.25 26.18
CA SER A 43 -5.78 27.39 27.03
C SER A 43 -7.30 27.64 26.93
N GLU A 44 -7.91 28.25 27.95
CA GLU A 44 -9.35 28.56 27.91
C GLU A 44 -9.73 29.43 26.71
N THR A 45 -8.87 30.40 26.38
CA THR A 45 -9.06 31.26 25.18
C THR A 45 -9.02 30.45 23.88
N ASP A 46 -8.14 29.45 23.79
CA ASP A 46 -8.05 28.62 22.60
C ASP A 46 -9.17 27.57 22.56
N LYS A 47 -9.68 27.09 23.70
CA LYS A 47 -10.88 26.27 23.79
C LYS A 47 -12.14 26.99 23.27
N GLU A 48 -12.27 28.29 23.57
CA GLU A 48 -13.35 29.11 23.01
C GLU A 48 -13.26 29.19 21.49
N LYS A 49 -12.08 29.55 20.96
CA LYS A 49 -11.84 29.57 19.50
C LYS A 49 -12.11 28.22 18.84
N PHE A 50 -11.71 27.13 19.50
CA PHE A 50 -11.94 25.78 18.97
C PHE A 50 -13.44 25.48 18.86
N ARG A 51 -14.24 25.82 19.89
CA ARG A 51 -15.70 25.66 19.87
C ARG A 51 -16.35 26.45 18.75
N ASP A 52 -15.96 27.73 18.59
CA ASP A 52 -16.45 28.59 17.50
C ASP A 52 -16.15 27.98 16.11
N LEU A 53 -14.97 27.35 15.94
CA LEU A 53 -14.59 26.68 14.70
C LEU A 53 -15.38 25.39 14.43
N VAL A 54 -15.73 24.63 15.47
CA VAL A 54 -16.57 23.42 15.35
C VAL A 54 -18.00 23.79 14.96
N GLU A 55 -18.53 24.90 15.50
CA GLU A 55 -19.87 25.39 15.19
C GLU A 55 -19.96 26.01 13.78
N ALA A 56 -18.85 26.51 13.26
CA ALA A 56 -18.79 27.08 11.92
C ALA A 56 -18.82 25.98 10.84
N SER A 57 -20.01 25.62 10.37
CA SER A 57 -20.24 24.55 9.39
C SER A 57 -20.03 24.95 7.91
N ASP A 58 -19.27 26.01 7.63
CA ASP A 58 -18.98 26.48 6.28
C ASP A 58 -17.71 25.85 5.69
N GLU A 59 -17.53 25.96 4.36
CA GLU A 59 -16.33 25.46 3.65
C GLU A 59 -15.03 26.07 4.20
N ASN A 60 -15.09 27.27 4.73
CA ASN A 60 -13.96 27.94 5.37
C ASN A 60 -13.67 27.37 6.77
N GLY A 61 -14.66 26.73 7.41
CA GLY A 61 -14.51 26.09 8.71
C GLY A 61 -13.42 25.03 8.74
N LEU A 62 -13.37 24.16 7.72
CA LEU A 62 -12.33 23.15 7.59
C LEU A 62 -10.93 23.78 7.45
N ILE A 63 -10.79 24.81 6.61
CA ILE A 63 -9.51 25.53 6.42
C ILE A 63 -9.08 26.21 7.72
N LYS A 64 -10.00 26.87 8.41
CA LYS A 64 -9.73 27.54 9.68
C LYS A 64 -9.35 26.51 10.77
N MET A 65 -10.06 25.37 10.82
CA MET A 65 -9.75 24.29 11.75
C MET A 65 -8.35 23.70 11.47
N GLN A 66 -8.00 23.44 10.21
CA GLN A 66 -6.66 22.97 9.85
C GLN A 66 -5.58 23.97 10.27
N ASN A 67 -5.79 25.28 10.04
CA ASN A 67 -4.86 26.32 10.48
C ASN A 67 -4.74 26.37 12.00
N PHE A 68 -5.85 26.23 12.72
CA PHE A 68 -5.87 26.18 14.17
C PHE A 68 -5.06 24.97 14.70
N ILE A 69 -5.34 23.78 14.18
CA ILE A 69 -4.58 22.55 14.52
C ILE A 69 -3.10 22.70 14.23
N PHE A 70 -2.76 23.25 13.06
CA PHE A 70 -1.37 23.47 12.68
C PHE A 70 -0.66 24.52 13.59
N ALA A 71 -1.37 25.55 14.02
CA ALA A 71 -0.84 26.51 15.01
C ALA A 71 -0.58 25.85 16.38
N HIS A 72 -1.35 24.83 16.75
CA HIS A 72 -1.24 24.07 18.00
C HIS A 72 -0.50 22.73 17.85
N LYS A 73 0.36 22.59 16.82
CA LYS A 73 1.06 21.35 16.51
C LYS A 73 1.92 20.80 17.66
N LYS A 74 2.49 21.68 18.52
CA LYS A 74 3.24 21.24 19.70
C LYS A 74 2.37 20.53 20.71
N GLN A 75 1.15 21.03 20.94
CA GLN A 75 0.15 20.40 21.79
C GLN A 75 -0.35 19.10 21.17
N GLY A 76 -0.67 19.09 19.87
CA GLY A 76 -1.04 17.88 19.13
C GLY A 76 0.01 16.78 19.26
N ARG A 77 1.30 17.11 19.11
CA ARG A 77 2.41 16.18 19.35
C ARG A 77 2.44 15.63 20.77
N GLN A 78 2.13 16.46 21.78
CA GLN A 78 2.16 16.07 23.19
C GLN A 78 1.12 14.98 23.51
N VAL A 79 -0.07 15.06 22.89
CA VAL A 79 -1.17 14.11 23.09
C VAL A 79 -1.22 13.00 22.03
N ALA A 80 -0.25 12.95 21.13
CA ALA A 80 -0.24 11.96 20.05
C ALA A 80 -0.14 10.54 20.59
N TYR A 81 -1.04 9.68 20.11
CA TYR A 81 -1.04 8.26 20.42
C TYR A 81 -0.35 7.40 19.35
N LYS A 82 -0.18 7.92 18.13
CA LYS A 82 0.53 7.24 17.03
C LYS A 82 1.51 8.20 16.34
N ILE A 83 2.66 7.69 15.95
CA ILE A 83 3.70 8.43 15.23
C ILE A 83 4.10 7.62 14.01
N VAL A 84 4.08 8.23 12.83
CA VAL A 84 4.45 7.59 11.57
C VAL A 84 5.42 8.48 10.81
N LYS A 85 6.50 7.91 10.32
CA LYS A 85 7.46 8.62 9.46
C LYS A 85 6.78 9.04 8.16
N VAL A 86 7.14 10.20 7.64
CA VAL A 86 6.60 10.75 6.40
C VAL A 86 7.73 10.97 5.40
N SER A 87 7.54 10.54 4.16
CA SER A 87 8.50 10.81 3.10
C SER A 87 8.56 12.32 2.79
N PRO A 88 9.72 12.84 2.34
CA PRO A 88 9.88 14.27 2.05
C PRO A 88 8.81 14.83 1.11
N ASN A 89 8.48 14.10 0.05
CA ASN A 89 7.43 14.49 -0.90
C ASN A 89 6.05 14.61 -0.23
N ALA A 90 5.67 13.63 0.59
CA ALA A 90 4.37 13.65 1.26
C ALA A 90 4.30 14.77 2.32
N ALA A 91 5.41 15.04 3.00
CA ALA A 91 5.53 16.15 3.94
C ALA A 91 5.44 17.51 3.22
N GLN A 92 6.14 17.68 2.10
CA GLN A 92 6.08 18.90 1.30
C GLN A 92 4.66 19.16 0.79
N GLU A 93 3.96 18.13 0.27
CA GLU A 93 2.56 18.24 -0.14
C GLU A 93 1.65 18.68 1.02
N TYR A 94 1.91 18.23 2.25
CA TYR A 94 1.17 18.68 3.42
C TYR A 94 1.43 20.15 3.72
N TYR A 95 2.69 20.60 3.79
CA TYR A 95 3.04 22.00 4.08
C TYR A 95 2.54 22.98 3.01
N ASP A 96 2.47 22.55 1.77
CA ASP A 96 1.95 23.36 0.67
C ASP A 96 0.44 23.54 0.73
N LYS A 97 -0.30 22.56 1.26
CA LYS A 97 -1.77 22.50 1.19
C LYS A 97 -2.47 22.81 2.52
N ILE A 98 -1.80 22.61 3.66
CA ILE A 98 -2.43 22.78 4.98
C ILE A 98 -3.02 24.18 5.12
N GLY A 99 -4.30 24.25 5.46
CA GLY A 99 -5.01 25.50 5.65
C GLY A 99 -5.17 26.40 4.42
N LYS A 100 -4.85 25.92 3.20
CA LYS A 100 -4.85 26.75 1.99
C LYS A 100 -5.84 26.30 0.92
N VAL A 101 -6.09 25.00 0.79
CA VAL A 101 -6.79 24.45 -0.37
C VAL A 101 -7.93 23.52 0.03
N VAL A 102 -9.12 23.87 -0.45
CA VAL A 102 -10.28 22.98 -0.48
C VAL A 102 -10.66 22.82 -1.96
N GLN A 103 -10.64 21.60 -2.45
CA GLN A 103 -11.02 21.31 -3.84
C GLN A 103 -12.48 20.85 -3.87
N LYS A 104 -13.30 21.48 -4.74
CA LYS A 104 -14.63 20.99 -5.05
C LYS A 104 -14.58 19.90 -6.11
N GLU A 105 -15.32 18.82 -5.89
CA GLU A 105 -15.54 17.83 -6.93
C GLU A 105 -16.31 18.48 -8.09
N SER A 106 -15.77 18.36 -9.32
CA SER A 106 -16.38 18.98 -10.49
C SER A 106 -17.85 18.55 -10.66
N GLY A 107 -18.76 19.52 -10.65
CA GLY A 107 -20.19 19.28 -10.80
C GLY A 107 -20.94 18.81 -9.54
N LYS A 108 -20.29 18.78 -8.37
CA LYS A 108 -20.89 18.44 -7.08
C LYS A 108 -20.50 19.46 -6.02
N ASN A 109 -21.35 19.61 -5.01
CA ASN A 109 -21.05 20.47 -3.83
C ASN A 109 -20.12 19.80 -2.83
N ASN A 110 -19.58 18.61 -3.13
CA ASN A 110 -18.72 17.88 -2.22
C ASN A 110 -17.32 18.48 -2.22
N VAL A 111 -16.84 18.78 -1.03
CA VAL A 111 -15.47 19.21 -0.77
C VAL A 111 -14.57 17.98 -0.71
N ILE A 112 -13.55 17.92 -1.56
CA ILE A 112 -12.53 16.88 -1.49
C ILE A 112 -11.42 17.37 -0.55
N ASN A 113 -11.19 16.64 0.52
CA ASN A 113 -10.08 16.90 1.40
C ASN A 113 -8.78 16.36 0.81
N GLN A 114 -7.91 17.26 0.33
CA GLN A 114 -6.65 16.88 -0.29
C GLN A 114 -5.56 16.42 0.69
N LEU A 115 -5.85 16.43 1.99
CA LEU A 115 -4.89 16.04 3.03
C LEU A 115 -5.17 14.66 3.63
N GLU A 116 -6.19 13.94 3.15
CA GLU A 116 -6.47 12.57 3.56
C GLU A 116 -5.27 11.64 3.28
N ILE A 117 -4.96 10.80 4.25
CA ILE A 117 -3.92 9.78 4.14
C ILE A 117 -4.55 8.44 4.48
N TYR A 118 -4.44 7.46 3.58
CA TYR A 118 -4.99 6.13 3.82
C TYR A 118 -4.12 5.34 4.79
N LYS A 119 -4.73 4.79 5.85
CA LYS A 119 -4.04 4.01 6.88
C LYS A 119 -3.79 2.58 6.45
N CYS A 120 -2.63 2.04 6.84
CA CYS A 120 -2.39 0.60 6.86
C CYS A 120 -3.22 -0.09 7.96
N VAL A 121 -3.52 -1.38 7.75
CA VAL A 121 -3.92 -2.25 8.84
C VAL A 121 -2.82 -2.24 9.89
N SER A 122 -3.18 -2.02 11.14
CA SER A 122 -2.21 -1.86 12.22
C SER A 122 -2.71 -2.44 13.54
N ASN A 123 -1.78 -2.78 14.41
CA ASN A 123 -2.08 -3.10 15.80
C ASN A 123 -2.30 -1.79 16.58
N LYS A 124 -3.55 -1.53 16.97
CA LYS A 124 -3.94 -0.29 17.67
C LYS A 124 -3.27 -0.12 19.06
N ASN A 125 -2.73 -1.19 19.62
CA ASN A 125 -2.05 -1.16 20.92
C ASN A 125 -0.59 -0.71 20.84
N GLN A 126 -0.06 -0.47 19.63
CA GLN A 126 1.32 -0.06 19.43
C GLN A 126 1.39 1.36 18.91
N LYS A 127 2.17 2.20 19.57
CA LYS A 127 2.41 3.60 19.17
C LYS A 127 3.31 3.71 17.92
N LYS A 128 4.20 2.76 17.73
CA LYS A 128 5.21 2.72 16.66
C LYS A 128 5.32 1.30 16.11
N ASP A 129 5.76 1.17 14.87
CA ASP A 129 5.98 -0.11 14.19
C ASP A 129 4.75 -1.03 14.30
N SER A 130 3.58 -0.47 14.00
CA SER A 130 2.29 -1.14 14.22
C SER A 130 1.63 -1.66 12.96
N ALA A 131 2.18 -1.39 11.77
CA ALA A 131 1.62 -1.89 10.52
C ALA A 131 1.71 -3.41 10.45
N ILE A 132 0.69 -4.06 9.89
CA ILE A 132 0.58 -5.52 9.83
C ILE A 132 0.45 -5.98 8.39
N LEU A 133 1.21 -7.01 8.04
CA LEU A 133 0.97 -7.82 6.86
C LEU A 133 -0.01 -8.93 7.22
N THR A 134 -1.23 -8.83 6.70
CA THR A 134 -2.28 -9.78 7.06
C THR A 134 -2.12 -11.12 6.33
N GLY A 135 -2.31 -12.22 7.04
CA GLY A 135 -2.33 -13.57 6.47
C GLY A 135 -3.41 -13.73 5.40
N SER A 136 -4.53 -13.01 5.53
CA SER A 136 -5.59 -12.99 4.51
C SER A 136 -5.13 -12.40 3.18
N SER A 137 -4.31 -11.35 3.20
CA SER A 137 -3.72 -10.76 1.98
C SER A 137 -2.74 -11.72 1.31
N LEU A 138 -1.89 -12.39 2.10
CA LEU A 138 -0.98 -13.42 1.59
C LEU A 138 -1.75 -14.60 0.99
N LYS A 139 -2.74 -15.11 1.71
CA LYS A 139 -3.58 -16.22 1.26
C LYS A 139 -4.33 -15.87 -0.04
N GLY A 140 -4.83 -14.63 -0.16
CA GLY A 140 -5.47 -14.15 -1.38
C GLY A 140 -4.53 -14.14 -2.58
N ALA A 141 -3.29 -13.67 -2.40
CA ALA A 141 -2.28 -13.68 -3.46
C ALA A 141 -1.89 -15.11 -3.88
N ILE A 142 -1.63 -15.99 -2.91
CA ILE A 142 -1.34 -17.40 -3.19
C ILE A 142 -2.52 -18.07 -3.91
N SER A 143 -3.75 -17.79 -3.49
CA SER A 143 -4.95 -18.32 -4.13
C SER A 143 -5.07 -17.89 -5.59
N THR A 144 -4.77 -16.62 -5.91
CA THR A 144 -4.80 -16.11 -7.30
C THR A 144 -3.80 -16.87 -8.18
N ALA A 145 -2.57 -17.03 -7.70
CA ALA A 145 -1.54 -17.77 -8.42
C ALA A 145 -1.91 -19.24 -8.64
N TYR A 146 -2.45 -19.87 -7.62
CA TYR A 146 -2.88 -21.27 -7.70
C TYR A 146 -4.07 -21.48 -8.66
N GLN A 147 -5.01 -20.54 -8.69
CA GLN A 147 -6.09 -20.55 -9.67
C GLN A 147 -5.57 -20.50 -11.10
N GLU A 148 -4.58 -19.63 -11.36
CA GLU A 148 -3.97 -19.55 -12.69
C GLU A 148 -3.26 -20.86 -13.06
N LEU A 149 -2.58 -21.51 -12.11
CA LEU A 149 -1.97 -22.82 -12.34
C LEU A 149 -3.02 -23.86 -12.77
N LEU A 150 -4.16 -23.95 -12.05
CA LEU A 150 -5.24 -24.89 -12.38
C LEU A 150 -5.83 -24.63 -13.76
N VAL A 151 -5.99 -23.36 -14.14
CA VAL A 151 -6.47 -23.00 -15.49
C VAL A 151 -5.45 -23.40 -16.56
N LYS A 152 -4.14 -23.21 -16.32
CA LYS A 152 -3.06 -23.65 -17.22
C LYS A 152 -3.00 -25.18 -17.35
N GLU A 153 -3.40 -25.91 -16.32
CA GLU A 153 -3.53 -27.39 -16.33
C GLU A 153 -4.81 -27.87 -17.03
N GLY A 154 -5.62 -26.95 -17.57
CA GLY A 154 -6.79 -27.28 -18.39
C GLY A 154 -8.13 -27.31 -17.65
N ILE A 155 -8.18 -26.95 -16.36
CA ILE A 155 -9.43 -26.80 -15.63
C ILE A 155 -10.11 -25.50 -16.07
N LYS A 156 -11.40 -25.57 -16.41
CA LYS A 156 -12.12 -24.36 -16.83
C LYS A 156 -12.16 -23.31 -15.71
N TYR A 157 -12.00 -22.05 -16.07
CA TYR A 157 -12.00 -20.95 -15.11
C TYR A 157 -13.22 -20.93 -14.16
N HIS A 158 -14.41 -21.21 -14.69
CA HIS A 158 -15.64 -21.28 -13.90
C HIS A 158 -15.55 -22.37 -12.82
N ASP A 159 -15.06 -23.55 -13.18
CA ASP A 159 -14.93 -24.70 -12.26
C ASP A 159 -13.88 -24.43 -11.18
N VAL A 160 -12.77 -23.76 -11.53
CA VAL A 160 -11.74 -23.32 -10.58
C VAL A 160 -12.32 -22.31 -9.57
N ARG A 161 -13.08 -21.33 -10.07
CA ARG A 161 -13.73 -20.33 -9.22
C ARG A 161 -14.71 -20.98 -8.25
N ASP A 162 -15.55 -21.89 -8.73
CA ASP A 162 -16.54 -22.60 -7.90
C ASP A 162 -15.86 -23.47 -6.85
N LEU A 163 -14.76 -24.16 -7.21
CA LEU A 163 -13.96 -24.95 -6.28
C LEU A 163 -13.40 -24.11 -5.13
N LEU A 164 -12.85 -22.92 -5.43
CA LEU A 164 -12.11 -22.11 -4.46
C LEU A 164 -13.00 -21.11 -3.69
N LEU A 165 -14.13 -20.72 -4.24
CA LEU A 165 -15.11 -19.87 -3.55
C LEU A 165 -16.17 -20.69 -2.80
N SER A 166 -16.31 -21.97 -3.11
CA SER A 166 -17.28 -22.82 -2.43
C SER A 166 -17.02 -22.92 -0.93
N PRO A 167 -18.05 -22.77 -0.09
CA PRO A 167 -17.96 -23.11 1.32
C PRO A 167 -17.84 -24.64 1.53
N SER A 168 -17.95 -25.46 0.46
CA SER A 168 -17.88 -26.93 0.54
C SER A 168 -16.50 -27.42 0.96
N ASP A 169 -16.43 -28.64 1.42
CA ASP A 169 -15.19 -29.33 1.80
C ASP A 169 -14.20 -29.54 0.64
N GLY A 170 -14.58 -29.13 -0.59
CA GLY A 170 -13.75 -29.18 -1.79
C GLY A 170 -12.67 -28.11 -1.88
N ASN A 171 -12.79 -27.01 -1.16
CA ASN A 171 -11.82 -25.92 -1.23
C ASN A 171 -10.51 -26.26 -0.51
N PRO A 172 -9.38 -26.46 -1.23
CA PRO A 172 -8.11 -26.82 -0.60
C PRO A 172 -7.56 -25.73 0.30
N PHE A 173 -7.90 -24.45 0.03
CA PHE A 173 -7.45 -23.31 0.81
C PHE A 173 -8.09 -23.19 2.20
N LYS A 174 -9.15 -23.94 2.50
CA LYS A 174 -9.66 -24.05 3.88
C LYS A 174 -8.60 -24.56 4.85
N ASN A 175 -7.74 -25.43 4.37
CA ASN A 175 -6.69 -26.06 5.17
C ASN A 175 -5.39 -25.25 5.23
N LEU A 176 -5.25 -24.21 4.41
CA LEU A 176 -4.13 -23.29 4.46
C LEU A 176 -4.41 -22.19 5.49
N LEU A 177 -3.65 -22.18 6.57
CA LEU A 177 -3.70 -21.17 7.61
C LEU A 177 -2.42 -20.34 7.54
N ILE A 178 -2.56 -19.03 7.45
CA ILE A 178 -1.46 -18.07 7.45
C ILE A 178 -1.77 -17.02 8.51
N SER A 179 -0.88 -16.87 9.47
CA SER A 179 -1.02 -15.87 10.54
C SER A 179 -0.73 -14.46 10.01
N ASP A 180 -1.18 -13.46 10.75
CA ASP A 180 -0.73 -12.09 10.53
C ASP A 180 0.71 -11.92 11.03
N SER A 181 1.43 -10.96 10.47
CA SER A 181 2.76 -10.60 10.95
C SER A 181 2.71 -9.93 12.34
N GLY A 182 3.85 -9.86 13.01
CA GLY A 182 4.08 -8.87 14.05
C GLY A 182 4.03 -7.44 13.52
N GLY A 183 4.17 -6.46 14.41
CA GLY A 183 4.22 -5.05 14.04
C GLY A 183 5.44 -4.74 13.17
N LEU A 184 5.22 -4.04 12.07
CA LEU A 184 6.21 -3.64 11.09
C LEU A 184 6.29 -2.12 11.00
N ALA A 185 7.48 -1.61 10.74
CA ALA A 185 7.69 -0.19 10.48
C ALA A 185 6.92 0.24 9.23
N SER A 186 6.28 1.41 9.32
CA SER A 186 5.57 2.04 8.20
C SER A 186 6.05 3.47 7.97
N GLU A 187 5.82 3.93 6.76
CA GLU A 187 6.10 5.30 6.34
C GLU A 187 5.00 5.77 5.38
N ILE A 188 4.69 7.05 5.42
CA ILE A 188 3.71 7.66 4.53
C ILE A 188 4.39 8.13 3.25
N TYR A 189 3.89 7.67 2.11
CA TYR A 189 4.37 8.03 0.78
C TYR A 189 3.28 8.68 -0.05
N SER A 190 3.67 9.65 -0.87
CA SER A 190 2.87 10.09 -2.00
C SER A 190 3.01 9.11 -3.16
N THR A 191 1.94 8.96 -3.94
CA THR A 191 1.92 8.07 -5.10
C THR A 191 2.08 8.84 -6.40
N VAL A 192 2.61 8.19 -7.42
CA VAL A 192 2.65 8.69 -8.79
C VAL A 192 2.23 7.59 -9.76
N ASN A 193 1.45 7.96 -10.77
CA ASN A 193 1.07 7.05 -11.85
C ASN A 193 1.98 7.26 -13.05
N VAL A 194 2.76 6.25 -13.40
CA VAL A 194 3.80 6.31 -14.43
C VAL A 194 3.41 5.49 -15.65
N LYS A 195 3.65 5.99 -16.87
CA LYS A 195 3.56 5.21 -18.10
C LYS A 195 4.67 4.16 -18.12
N ARG A 196 4.30 2.92 -18.45
CA ARG A 196 5.25 1.80 -18.47
C ARG A 196 6.29 1.92 -19.59
N LYS A 197 5.87 2.49 -20.73
CA LYS A 197 6.76 2.71 -21.88
C LYS A 197 6.94 4.19 -22.15
N LEU A 198 8.16 4.57 -22.49
CA LEU A 198 8.48 5.92 -22.91
C LEU A 198 7.82 6.23 -24.28
N LYS A 199 7.50 7.49 -24.50
CA LYS A 199 7.14 7.99 -25.82
C LYS A 199 8.17 9.06 -26.19
N ASN A 200 8.88 8.86 -27.29
CA ASN A 200 9.97 9.76 -27.73
C ASN A 200 11.06 9.96 -26.66
N ASN A 201 11.44 8.90 -25.94
CA ASN A 201 12.34 8.96 -24.80
C ASN A 201 11.89 9.83 -23.61
N ASP A 202 10.70 10.39 -23.63
CA ASP A 202 10.17 11.22 -22.57
C ASP A 202 9.41 10.39 -21.54
N MET A 203 9.80 10.51 -20.29
CA MET A 203 9.06 9.94 -19.18
C MET A 203 7.71 10.65 -19.04
N LYS A 204 6.63 9.86 -18.94
CA LYS A 204 5.28 10.37 -18.73
C LYS A 204 4.70 9.84 -17.44
N TYR A 205 4.30 10.75 -16.59
CA TYR A 205 3.65 10.45 -15.31
C TYR A 205 2.48 11.38 -15.08
N ASN A 206 1.64 10.99 -14.12
CA ASN A 206 0.56 11.82 -13.60
C ASN A 206 0.60 11.79 -12.07
N ASP A 207 0.90 12.92 -11.47
CA ASP A 207 0.92 13.16 -10.04
C ASP A 207 -0.29 13.99 -9.54
N SER A 208 -1.09 14.54 -10.47
CA SER A 208 -2.30 15.31 -10.12
C SER A 208 -3.35 14.48 -9.37
N LEU A 209 -3.32 13.15 -9.52
CA LEU A 209 -4.15 12.19 -8.80
C LEU A 209 -3.39 11.51 -7.64
N SER A 210 -2.27 12.11 -7.22
CA SER A 210 -1.48 11.59 -6.10
C SER A 210 -2.35 11.37 -4.86
N THR A 211 -2.23 10.19 -4.29
CA THR A 211 -2.79 9.84 -2.99
C THR A 211 -1.66 9.61 -2.00
N ARG A 212 -1.92 9.80 -0.73
CA ARG A 212 -0.96 9.50 0.34
C ARG A 212 -1.37 8.23 1.04
N LEU A 213 -0.42 7.34 1.20
CA LEU A 213 -0.61 6.01 1.76
C LEU A 213 0.41 5.74 2.86
N GLU A 214 -0.05 5.36 4.04
CA GLU A 214 0.80 4.67 5.00
C GLU A 214 1.15 3.29 4.43
N SER A 215 2.41 2.94 4.36
CA SER A 215 2.88 1.70 3.74
C SER A 215 4.00 1.09 4.58
N ILE A 216 4.01 -0.23 4.70
CA ILE A 216 5.15 -0.95 5.24
C ILE A 216 6.38 -0.59 4.42
N VAL A 217 7.47 -0.23 5.09
CA VAL A 217 8.70 0.24 4.44
C VAL A 217 9.35 -0.83 3.57
N SER A 218 10.19 -0.41 2.61
CA SER A 218 11.02 -1.32 1.82
C SER A 218 11.99 -2.08 2.73
N ASN A 219 12.28 -3.31 2.36
CA ASN A 219 13.22 -4.20 3.07
C ASN A 219 12.82 -4.54 4.52
N ALA A 220 11.57 -4.29 4.92
CA ALA A 220 11.04 -4.86 6.15
C ALA A 220 11.01 -6.39 6.04
N THR A 221 11.44 -7.06 7.09
CA THR A 221 11.45 -8.53 7.19
C THR A 221 10.58 -8.97 8.35
N CYS A 222 9.89 -10.09 8.18
CA CYS A 222 9.11 -10.72 9.24
C CYS A 222 9.01 -12.22 9.02
N GLU A 223 8.79 -12.95 10.11
CA GLU A 223 8.43 -14.36 10.07
C GLU A 223 6.93 -14.50 10.30
N ILE A 224 6.30 -15.33 9.48
CA ILE A 224 4.85 -15.56 9.54
C ILE A 224 4.61 -17.07 9.56
N PRO A 225 3.99 -17.59 10.64
CA PRO A 225 3.59 -18.99 10.69
C PRO A 225 2.59 -19.32 9.57
N LEU A 226 2.90 -20.39 8.84
CA LEU A 226 2.03 -21.00 7.86
C LEU A 226 1.82 -22.47 8.22
N SER A 227 0.59 -22.96 8.19
CA SER A 227 0.29 -24.36 8.38
C SER A 227 -0.71 -24.87 7.35
N ILE A 228 -0.52 -26.11 6.93
CA ILE A 228 -1.43 -26.84 6.05
C ILE A 228 -1.99 -28.00 6.85
N LYS A 229 -3.31 -27.92 7.17
CA LYS A 229 -4.00 -29.03 7.86
C LYS A 229 -4.19 -30.19 6.89
N GLN A 230 -3.74 -31.36 7.28
CA GLN A 230 -4.02 -32.57 6.53
C GLN A 230 -5.48 -32.99 6.80
N ASN A 231 -6.21 -33.27 5.73
CA ASN A 231 -7.55 -33.84 5.82
C ASN A 231 -7.48 -35.25 5.22
N SER A 232 -7.84 -36.26 6.01
CA SER A 232 -7.71 -37.69 5.67
C SER A 232 -8.41 -38.12 4.38
N ASN A 233 -9.29 -37.29 3.84
CA ASN A 233 -10.13 -37.65 2.69
C ASN A 233 -9.79 -36.90 1.38
N LYS A 234 -8.70 -36.09 1.33
CA LYS A 234 -8.33 -35.30 0.13
C LYS A 234 -6.84 -35.16 -0.02
N GLU A 235 -6.37 -34.98 -1.25
CA GLU A 235 -4.98 -34.63 -1.50
C GLU A 235 -4.64 -33.34 -0.74
N PRO A 236 -3.61 -33.38 0.12
CA PRO A 236 -3.14 -32.19 0.83
C PRO A 236 -2.61 -31.17 -0.16
N LEU A 237 -2.76 -29.87 0.16
CA LEU A 237 -2.06 -28.79 -0.54
C LEU A 237 -0.55 -29.06 -0.46
N ASP A 238 0.09 -29.26 -1.61
CA ASP A 238 1.53 -29.42 -1.69
C ASP A 238 2.20 -28.04 -1.68
N ILE A 239 3.09 -27.82 -0.74
CA ILE A 239 3.82 -26.55 -0.58
C ILE A 239 4.70 -26.24 -1.82
N ASN A 240 5.32 -27.25 -2.44
CA ASN A 240 6.13 -27.05 -3.63
C ASN A 240 5.28 -26.63 -4.82
N ARG A 241 4.06 -27.18 -4.92
CA ARG A 241 3.09 -26.79 -5.94
C ARG A 241 2.61 -25.34 -5.73
N LEU A 242 2.45 -24.89 -4.46
CA LEU A 242 2.14 -23.49 -4.15
C LEU A 242 3.29 -22.56 -4.52
N ILE A 243 4.54 -22.90 -4.16
CA ILE A 243 5.74 -22.14 -4.54
C ILE A 243 5.81 -21.99 -6.06
N LYS A 244 5.68 -23.11 -6.78
CA LYS A 244 5.68 -23.11 -8.25
C LYS A 244 4.58 -22.22 -8.82
N ALA A 245 3.35 -22.33 -8.33
CA ALA A 245 2.23 -21.50 -8.78
C ALA A 245 2.52 -20.00 -8.59
N CYS A 246 3.04 -19.62 -7.42
CA CYS A 246 3.39 -18.23 -7.13
C CYS A 246 4.49 -17.71 -8.07
N ASN A 247 5.52 -18.50 -8.32
CA ASN A 247 6.60 -18.11 -9.23
C ASN A 247 6.10 -18.03 -10.68
N ASP A 248 5.36 -19.01 -11.16
CA ASP A 248 4.79 -19.01 -12.53
C ASP A 248 3.85 -17.80 -12.78
N HIS A 249 3.22 -17.25 -11.74
CA HIS A 249 2.34 -16.09 -11.83
C HIS A 249 3.09 -14.76 -11.64
N TYR A 250 3.83 -14.62 -10.54
CA TYR A 250 4.38 -13.32 -10.12
C TYR A 250 5.73 -13.00 -10.73
N GLU A 251 6.59 -13.97 -10.99
CA GLU A 251 7.94 -13.73 -11.51
C GLU A 251 7.94 -13.03 -12.88
N PRO A 252 7.12 -13.43 -13.87
CA PRO A 252 7.03 -12.71 -15.15
C PRO A 252 6.56 -11.26 -14.98
N ILE A 253 5.67 -10.99 -14.03
CA ILE A 253 5.19 -9.65 -13.72
C ILE A 253 6.34 -8.82 -13.11
N PHE A 254 7.09 -9.39 -12.16
CA PHE A 254 8.23 -8.74 -11.53
C PHE A 254 9.32 -8.40 -12.54
N ARG A 255 9.75 -9.39 -13.35
CA ARG A 255 10.78 -9.20 -14.38
C ARG A 255 10.39 -8.14 -15.41
N SER A 256 9.09 -7.97 -15.69
CA SER A 256 8.61 -6.93 -16.61
C SER A 256 8.89 -5.50 -16.13
N LEU A 257 9.09 -5.27 -14.82
CA LEU A 257 9.45 -3.95 -14.29
C LEU A 257 10.80 -3.46 -14.82
N PHE A 258 11.72 -4.38 -15.08
CA PHE A 258 13.07 -4.10 -15.60
C PHE A 258 13.11 -4.06 -17.14
N ASN A 259 12.02 -4.46 -17.80
CA ASN A 259 11.86 -4.42 -19.26
C ASN A 259 11.00 -3.23 -19.72
N ASP A 260 10.34 -2.54 -18.79
CA ASP A 260 9.51 -1.36 -19.05
C ASP A 260 10.38 -0.11 -18.86
N ASP A 261 10.87 0.47 -19.95
CA ASP A 261 11.79 1.62 -19.94
C ASP A 261 11.28 2.83 -19.15
N GLY A 262 9.96 3.10 -19.21
CA GLY A 262 9.33 4.16 -18.43
C GLY A 262 9.31 3.89 -16.92
N VAL A 263 9.16 2.62 -16.51
CA VAL A 263 9.23 2.21 -15.10
C VAL A 263 10.66 2.21 -14.62
N LEU A 264 11.58 1.61 -15.41
CA LEU A 264 12.99 1.50 -15.06
C LEU A 264 13.63 2.86 -14.74
N LYS A 265 13.29 3.89 -15.52
CA LYS A 265 13.77 5.26 -15.25
C LYS A 265 13.31 5.82 -13.89
N CYS A 266 12.17 5.36 -13.39
CA CYS A 266 11.62 5.82 -12.10
C CYS A 266 12.16 5.04 -10.91
N LEU A 267 12.69 3.82 -11.12
CA LEU A 267 13.10 2.98 -9.99
C LEU A 267 14.30 3.56 -9.25
N SER A 268 14.13 3.73 -7.95
CA SER A 268 15.19 4.19 -7.07
C SER A 268 16.32 3.18 -7.00
N LYS A 269 17.55 3.62 -7.25
CA LYS A 269 18.74 2.79 -7.12
C LYS A 269 18.99 2.41 -5.66
N ASN A 270 18.76 3.32 -4.75
CA ASN A 270 19.04 3.13 -3.33
C ASN A 270 18.05 2.19 -2.62
N TYR A 271 16.77 2.24 -3.02
CA TYR A 271 15.70 1.54 -2.31
C TYR A 271 15.18 0.29 -3.01
N PHE A 272 15.45 0.15 -4.31
CA PHE A 272 14.90 -0.97 -5.06
C PHE A 272 15.88 -1.55 -6.07
N TYR A 273 16.43 -0.74 -6.97
CA TYR A 273 17.17 -1.25 -8.12
C TYR A 273 18.43 -2.03 -7.73
N GLU A 274 19.26 -1.48 -6.84
CA GLU A 274 20.52 -2.14 -6.42
C GLU A 274 20.24 -3.42 -5.62
N SER A 275 19.15 -3.48 -4.85
CA SER A 275 18.79 -4.66 -4.07
C SER A 275 18.21 -5.78 -4.92
N TYR A 276 17.58 -5.46 -6.06
CA TYR A 276 16.80 -6.43 -6.83
C TYR A 276 17.25 -6.61 -8.29
N LYS A 277 18.21 -5.84 -8.79
CA LYS A 277 18.71 -5.96 -10.16
C LYS A 277 19.29 -7.35 -10.45
N ASP A 278 20.03 -7.91 -9.50
CA ASP A 278 20.63 -9.23 -9.63
C ASP A 278 19.57 -10.32 -9.51
N PHE A 279 18.58 -10.10 -8.61
CA PHE A 279 17.44 -10.97 -8.44
C PHE A 279 16.58 -11.07 -9.71
N SER A 280 16.44 -9.97 -10.48
CA SER A 280 15.73 -10.00 -11.77
C SER A 280 16.43 -10.88 -12.83
N ARG A 281 17.69 -11.26 -12.61
CA ARG A 281 18.53 -12.04 -13.53
C ARG A 281 18.83 -13.45 -13.03
N SER A 282 18.72 -13.69 -11.71
CA SER A 282 18.96 -14.99 -11.11
C SER A 282 17.65 -15.77 -10.95
N ASP A 283 17.73 -17.08 -10.96
CA ASP A 283 16.61 -17.93 -10.60
C ASP A 283 16.39 -17.91 -9.07
N LEU A 284 15.13 -18.03 -8.66
CA LEU A 284 14.77 -18.18 -7.26
C LEU A 284 15.26 -19.52 -6.72
N ALA A 285 15.68 -19.56 -5.45
CA ALA A 285 15.93 -20.80 -4.76
C ALA A 285 14.64 -21.66 -4.69
N PRO A 286 14.77 -23.00 -4.62
CA PRO A 286 13.59 -23.89 -4.64
C PRO A 286 12.56 -23.62 -3.53
N ASN A 287 12.98 -23.04 -2.40
CA ASN A 287 12.12 -22.66 -1.26
C ASN A 287 11.68 -21.19 -1.29
N GLN A 288 12.04 -20.45 -2.34
CA GLN A 288 11.72 -19.03 -2.50
C GLN A 288 10.59 -18.80 -3.52
N PHE A 289 9.77 -17.81 -3.25
CA PHE A 289 8.72 -17.40 -4.17
C PHE A 289 8.36 -15.92 -4.01
N LEU A 290 7.80 -15.38 -5.08
CA LEU A 290 7.31 -14.01 -5.13
C LEU A 290 5.83 -13.95 -4.85
N LEU A 291 5.41 -12.89 -4.15
CA LEU A 291 4.03 -12.46 -4.06
C LEU A 291 3.93 -10.97 -4.37
N ARG A 292 2.75 -10.55 -4.79
CA ARG A 292 2.39 -9.13 -4.86
C ARG A 292 1.05 -8.88 -4.20
N VAL A 293 1.03 -8.03 -3.16
CA VAL A 293 -0.14 -7.85 -2.30
C VAL A 293 -0.45 -6.38 -2.05
N GLY A 294 -1.68 -6.10 -1.66
CA GLY A 294 -2.14 -4.79 -1.23
C GLY A 294 -2.53 -3.85 -2.38
N ARG A 295 -2.80 -2.59 -2.00
CA ARG A 295 -3.22 -1.55 -2.95
C ARG A 295 -2.10 -1.25 -3.94
N HIS A 296 -2.46 -0.94 -5.18
CA HIS A 296 -1.54 -0.67 -6.29
C HIS A 296 -0.67 -1.87 -6.71
N SER A 297 -1.08 -3.10 -6.37
CA SER A 297 -0.43 -4.31 -6.86
C SER A 297 -0.57 -4.51 -8.39
N GLY A 298 -1.43 -3.73 -9.04
CA GLY A 298 -1.65 -3.78 -10.48
C GLY A 298 -2.62 -4.88 -10.92
N ALA A 299 -3.22 -4.69 -12.07
CA ALA A 299 -4.27 -5.58 -12.56
C ALA A 299 -3.75 -7.00 -12.84
N ARG A 300 -2.55 -7.13 -13.41
CA ARG A 300 -1.95 -8.45 -13.69
C ARG A 300 -1.77 -9.33 -12.46
N ALA A 301 -1.43 -8.73 -11.33
CA ALA A 301 -1.20 -9.48 -10.08
C ALA A 301 -2.48 -10.11 -9.48
N VAL A 302 -3.66 -9.65 -9.92
CA VAL A 302 -4.96 -10.11 -9.42
C VAL A 302 -5.84 -10.72 -10.52
N THR A 303 -5.30 -10.87 -11.75
CA THR A 303 -6.03 -11.39 -12.90
C THR A 303 -5.51 -12.79 -13.26
N ILE A 304 -6.42 -13.69 -13.59
CA ILE A 304 -6.14 -15.04 -14.01
C ILE A 304 -6.31 -15.12 -15.54
N GLY A 305 -5.44 -15.88 -16.21
CA GLY A 305 -5.50 -16.05 -17.67
C GLY A 305 -4.86 -14.95 -18.48
N GLY A 306 -4.21 -13.97 -17.85
CA GLY A 306 -3.39 -12.95 -18.52
C GLY A 306 -4.14 -11.90 -19.34
N GLU A 307 -5.47 -11.88 -19.33
CA GLU A 307 -6.29 -10.88 -20.01
C GLU A 307 -6.91 -9.92 -19.00
N ILE A 308 -6.63 -8.63 -19.15
CA ILE A 308 -7.13 -7.56 -18.28
C ILE A 308 -8.25 -6.84 -18.97
N GLU A 309 -9.44 -6.92 -18.42
CA GLU A 309 -10.56 -6.11 -18.85
C GLU A 309 -10.44 -4.70 -18.26
N MET A 310 -10.33 -3.70 -19.14
CA MET A 310 -10.23 -2.30 -18.74
C MET A 310 -11.42 -1.52 -19.31
N LYS A 311 -11.98 -0.62 -18.51
CA LYS A 311 -12.95 0.35 -19.01
C LYS A 311 -12.21 1.36 -19.91
N GLY A 312 -12.55 1.39 -21.18
CA GLY A 312 -12.11 2.42 -22.12
C GLY A 312 -12.85 3.75 -21.90
N VAL A 313 -12.47 4.76 -22.68
CA VAL A 313 -13.23 6.01 -22.75
C VAL A 313 -14.59 5.71 -23.38
N GLY A 314 -15.68 5.92 -22.64
CA GLY A 314 -17.03 5.52 -23.02
C GLY A 314 -17.46 4.18 -22.41
N LYS A 315 -18.48 3.54 -22.98
CA LYS A 315 -19.04 2.26 -22.47
C LYS A 315 -18.29 1.00 -22.95
N ASN A 316 -17.25 1.15 -23.76
CA ASN A 316 -16.56 0.02 -24.36
C ASN A 316 -15.52 -0.58 -23.38
N HIS A 317 -15.61 -1.88 -23.19
CA HIS A 317 -14.57 -2.64 -22.49
C HIS A 317 -13.44 -2.97 -23.47
N ILE A 318 -12.19 -2.76 -23.02
CA ILE A 318 -11.00 -3.05 -23.82
C ILE A 318 -10.22 -4.15 -23.10
N ILE A 319 -10.01 -5.25 -23.79
CA ILE A 319 -9.16 -6.34 -23.28
C ILE A 319 -7.70 -6.03 -23.60
N LYS A 320 -6.83 -6.09 -22.62
CA LYS A 320 -5.40 -5.89 -22.78
C LYS A 320 -4.61 -7.00 -22.06
N LYS A 321 -3.40 -7.27 -22.58
CA LYS A 321 -2.48 -8.23 -21.94
C LYS A 321 -1.68 -7.62 -20.80
N ALA A 322 -1.61 -6.29 -20.71
CA ALA A 322 -0.93 -5.59 -19.63
C ALA A 322 -1.51 -4.17 -19.45
N GLU A 323 -1.46 -3.68 -18.23
CA GLU A 323 -1.71 -2.29 -17.90
C GLU A 323 -0.70 -1.35 -18.56
N THR A 324 -1.15 -0.18 -19.01
CA THR A 324 -0.29 0.83 -19.66
C THR A 324 0.42 1.75 -18.68
N THR A 325 -0.01 1.74 -17.43
CA THR A 325 0.54 2.55 -16.34
C THR A 325 0.72 1.71 -15.10
N ILE A 326 1.60 2.18 -14.21
CA ILE A 326 1.83 1.60 -12.89
C ILE A 326 1.83 2.70 -11.83
N TRP A 327 1.31 2.40 -10.66
CA TRP A 327 1.44 3.24 -9.49
C TRP A 327 2.72 2.91 -8.74
N LEU A 328 3.50 3.95 -8.42
CA LEU A 328 4.75 3.86 -7.65
C LEU A 328 4.66 4.76 -6.42
N ALA A 329 5.37 4.42 -5.36
CA ALA A 329 5.59 5.27 -4.20
C ALA A 329 6.80 6.17 -4.45
N LYS A 330 6.66 7.47 -4.18
CA LYS A 330 7.77 8.43 -4.21
C LYS A 330 8.53 8.32 -2.90
N VAL A 331 9.77 7.83 -2.96
CA VAL A 331 10.66 7.68 -1.79
C VAL A 331 11.77 8.72 -1.75
N GLU A 332 12.06 9.37 -2.88
CA GLU A 332 13.00 10.47 -3.03
C GLU A 332 12.32 11.69 -3.66
N ASP A 333 12.97 12.85 -3.66
CA ASP A 333 12.38 14.13 -4.12
C ASP A 333 12.02 14.12 -5.60
N GLN A 334 12.79 13.40 -6.42
CA GLN A 334 12.57 13.30 -7.85
C GLN A 334 11.80 12.02 -8.19
N ILE A 335 10.99 12.06 -9.25
CA ILE A 335 10.31 10.86 -9.77
C ILE A 335 11.30 9.98 -10.52
N GLU A 336 12.21 10.58 -11.30
CA GLU A 336 13.29 9.85 -11.95
C GLU A 336 14.26 9.29 -10.90
N ALA A 337 14.47 7.97 -10.94
CA ALA A 337 15.26 7.23 -9.96
C ALA A 337 14.85 7.39 -8.48
N GLY A 338 13.63 7.87 -8.22
CA GLY A 338 13.17 8.19 -6.87
C GLY A 338 11.92 7.43 -6.41
N CYS A 339 11.51 6.37 -7.12
CA CYS A 339 10.29 5.65 -6.84
C CYS A 339 10.51 4.15 -6.59
N VAL A 340 9.55 3.53 -5.88
CA VAL A 340 9.51 2.08 -5.67
C VAL A 340 8.14 1.52 -6.01
N PRO A 341 8.05 0.29 -6.56
CA PRO A 341 6.77 -0.36 -6.84
C PRO A 341 6.12 -0.87 -5.56
N PHE A 342 4.79 -0.86 -5.53
CA PHE A 342 4.03 -1.36 -4.40
C PHE A 342 3.92 -2.88 -4.38
N GLY A 343 3.89 -3.43 -3.16
CA GLY A 343 3.30 -4.73 -2.84
C GLY A 343 4.18 -5.95 -3.05
N TRP A 344 5.41 -5.82 -3.49
CA TRP A 344 6.30 -6.95 -3.72
C TRP A 344 6.86 -7.55 -2.44
N LEU A 345 6.83 -8.87 -2.37
CA LEU A 345 7.39 -9.70 -1.31
C LEU A 345 8.26 -10.79 -1.93
N LEU A 346 9.45 -10.97 -1.38
CA LEU A 346 10.22 -12.20 -1.51
C LEU A 346 9.90 -13.04 -0.27
N CYS A 347 9.31 -14.20 -0.49
CA CYS A 347 8.97 -15.17 0.54
C CYS A 347 9.94 -16.34 0.49
N GLU A 348 10.27 -16.88 1.66
CA GLU A 348 11.11 -18.06 1.78
C GLU A 348 10.51 -19.00 2.83
N ILE A 349 10.46 -20.28 2.53
CA ILE A 349 10.09 -21.33 3.49
C ILE A 349 11.36 -21.81 4.20
N ASN A 350 11.50 -21.47 5.49
CA ASN A 350 12.70 -21.77 6.26
C ASN A 350 12.67 -23.16 6.89
N GLU A 351 11.49 -23.63 7.34
CA GLU A 351 11.37 -24.91 8.02
C GLU A 351 10.03 -25.56 7.72
N ILE A 352 10.04 -26.87 7.47
CA ILE A 352 8.81 -27.67 7.35
C ILE A 352 8.81 -28.67 8.50
N LYS A 353 7.84 -28.54 9.41
CA LYS A 353 7.56 -29.51 10.47
C LYS A 353 6.37 -30.37 10.04
N SER A 354 6.57 -31.69 10.04
CA SER A 354 5.53 -32.68 9.77
C SER A 354 4.63 -32.92 10.98
#